data_68857fcf8409bb0c06bb3b3d17735973
#
_entry.id   68857fcf8409bb0c06bb3b3d17735973
#
_cell.length_a   1.000
_cell.length_b   1.000
_cell.length_c   1.000
_cell.angle_alpha   90.00
_cell.angle_beta   90.00
_cell.angle_gamma   90.00
#
_symmetry.space_group_name_H-M   'P 1'
#
loop_
_entity.id
_entity.type
_entity.pdbx_description
1 polymer ?
#
loop_
_entity_poly.entity_id
_entity_poly.type
_entity_poly.pdbx_seq_one_letter_code
_entity_poly.pdbx_strand_id
1 'polypeptide(L)'
;MFNPKQKYEIVQDTLPIRDFHDYWEEFVVRPPYQRKSVWPKKKKQALLDSLFRRYYVPRIVIREVRRDATKTAREVIDGQQRISTAKEFLDDLVALPDTLADIDPALPGALYSTLPAELRRFVDRELKYNADIIKGIEDPKNRAHQKIAADIFWRLQQGETLTYMEIAHSRLASLTRNFVENPTYSPPRLDYTFDSI
;
A
#
# COMPACT_ATOMS: atom_id res chain seq x y z
N MET A 1 -4.03 -2.02 37.44
CA MET A 1 -4.79 -2.25 36.20
C MET A 1 -3.91 -1.85 35.02
N PHE A 2 -3.54 -2.79 34.15
CA PHE A 2 -2.69 -2.51 32.97
C PHE A 2 -3.52 -1.70 31.98
N ASN A 3 -3.11 -0.46 31.67
CA ASN A 3 -3.75 0.41 30.70
C ASN A 3 -2.72 0.80 29.62
N PRO A 4 -2.61 0.01 28.53
CA PRO A 4 -1.69 0.34 27.45
C PRO A 4 -2.16 1.63 26.77
N LYS A 5 -1.39 2.69 26.89
CA LYS A 5 -1.65 3.93 26.15
C LYS A 5 -1.54 3.61 24.65
N GLN A 6 -2.64 3.82 23.92
CA GLN A 6 -2.64 3.74 22.47
C GLN A 6 -1.67 4.81 21.92
N LYS A 7 -0.72 4.39 21.10
CA LYS A 7 0.34 5.26 20.57
C LYS A 7 -0.04 5.97 19.28
N TYR A 8 -1.14 5.57 18.65
CA TYR A 8 -1.67 6.09 17.40
C TYR A 8 -3.18 5.86 17.33
N GLU A 9 -3.84 6.57 16.46
CA GLU A 9 -5.27 6.44 16.16
C GLU A 9 -5.45 5.82 14.76
N ILE A 10 -6.49 5.02 14.58
CA ILE A 10 -6.90 4.50 13.27
C ILE A 10 -8.25 5.10 12.94
N VAL A 11 -8.30 5.86 11.85
CA VAL A 11 -9.53 6.43 11.29
C VAL A 11 -9.90 5.66 10.04
N GLN A 12 -11.11 5.15 9.97
CA GLN A 12 -11.62 4.46 8.78
C GLN A 12 -12.15 5.48 7.77
N ASP A 13 -11.79 5.29 6.50
CA ASP A 13 -12.18 6.16 5.41
C ASP A 13 -12.40 5.34 4.12
N THR A 14 -12.92 5.99 3.09
CA THR A 14 -13.05 5.45 1.73
C THR A 14 -12.42 6.41 0.73
N LEU A 15 -11.49 5.92 -0.07
CA LEU A 15 -10.75 6.72 -1.03
C LEU A 15 -11.17 6.34 -2.46
N PRO A 16 -11.73 7.28 -3.25
CA PRO A 16 -11.98 7.07 -4.67
C PRO A 16 -10.70 6.64 -5.38
N ILE A 17 -10.79 5.71 -6.32
CA ILE A 17 -9.60 5.33 -7.09
C ILE A 17 -9.06 6.49 -7.91
N ARG A 18 -9.91 7.46 -8.25
CA ARG A 18 -9.56 8.70 -8.95
C ARG A 18 -8.53 9.54 -8.18
N ASP A 19 -8.60 9.54 -6.86
CA ASP A 19 -7.65 10.28 -6.03
C ASP A 19 -6.20 9.81 -6.23
N PHE A 20 -5.99 8.53 -6.55
CA PHE A 20 -4.66 7.99 -6.82
C PHE A 20 -4.06 8.43 -8.16
N HIS A 21 -4.87 8.98 -9.05
CA HIS A 21 -4.39 9.63 -10.26
C HIS A 21 -4.20 11.13 -10.02
N ASP A 22 -5.22 11.81 -9.51
CA ASP A 22 -5.26 13.28 -9.42
C ASP A 22 -4.32 13.83 -8.35
N TYR A 23 -4.11 13.09 -7.25
CA TYR A 23 -3.28 13.49 -6.10
C TYR A 23 -2.09 12.56 -5.87
N TRP A 24 -1.57 11.93 -6.92
CA TRP A 24 -0.48 10.95 -6.79
C TRP A 24 0.75 11.47 -6.03
N GLU A 25 1.09 12.74 -6.21
CA GLU A 25 2.21 13.41 -5.53
C GLU A 25 2.07 13.44 -3.99
N GLU A 26 0.84 13.30 -3.48
CA GLU A 26 0.59 13.24 -2.05
C GLU A 26 0.85 11.85 -1.46
N PHE A 27 0.88 10.81 -2.30
CA PHE A 27 1.09 9.44 -1.87
C PHE A 27 2.56 9.04 -1.91
N VAL A 28 3.07 8.53 -0.80
CA VAL A 28 4.38 7.87 -0.72
C VAL A 28 4.15 6.38 -0.83
N VAL A 29 4.13 5.89 -2.08
CA VAL A 29 3.77 4.50 -2.40
C VAL A 29 4.89 3.52 -2.11
N ARG A 30 6.13 4.02 -1.93
CA ARG A 30 7.31 3.19 -1.64
C ARG A 30 8.07 3.77 -0.45
N PRO A 31 7.59 3.53 0.77
CA PRO A 31 8.37 3.86 1.95
C PRO A 31 9.71 3.10 1.92
N PRO A 32 10.77 3.65 2.51
CA PRO A 32 12.11 3.06 2.45
C PRO A 32 12.23 1.62 2.95
N TYR A 33 11.26 1.16 3.75
CA TYR A 33 11.23 -0.20 4.30
C TYR A 33 10.47 -1.21 3.41
N GLN A 34 9.91 -0.78 2.26
CA GLN A 34 9.16 -1.67 1.36
C GLN A 34 9.95 -2.01 0.09
N ARG A 35 9.72 -3.25 -0.38
CA ARG A 35 10.34 -3.80 -1.57
C ARG A 35 9.62 -3.33 -2.85
N LYS A 36 10.39 -3.24 -3.95
CA LYS A 36 9.86 -3.03 -5.30
C LYS A 36 9.26 -4.36 -5.83
N SER A 37 8.02 -4.66 -5.49
CA SER A 37 7.27 -5.76 -6.10
C SER A 37 6.30 -5.20 -7.13
N VAL A 38 6.28 -5.77 -8.32
CA VAL A 38 5.33 -5.38 -9.38
C VAL A 38 4.43 -6.58 -9.67
N TRP A 39 3.12 -6.40 -9.49
CA TRP A 39 2.17 -7.43 -9.84
C TRP A 39 2.18 -7.72 -11.35
N PRO A 40 2.10 -9.00 -11.76
CA PRO A 40 1.90 -9.35 -13.15
C PRO A 40 0.53 -8.86 -13.63
N LYS A 41 0.40 -8.64 -14.95
CA LYS A 41 -0.83 -8.12 -15.59
C LYS A 41 -2.09 -8.87 -15.14
N LYS A 42 -2.06 -10.20 -15.09
CA LYS A 42 -3.21 -11.02 -14.66
C LYS A 42 -3.67 -10.68 -13.24
N LYS A 43 -2.75 -10.42 -12.29
CA LYS A 43 -3.12 -10.06 -10.91
C LYS A 43 -3.70 -8.65 -10.83
N LYS A 44 -3.21 -7.72 -11.64
CA LYS A 44 -3.79 -6.37 -11.78
C LYS A 44 -5.21 -6.44 -12.34
N GLN A 45 -5.40 -7.21 -13.40
CA GLN A 45 -6.72 -7.42 -14.01
C GLN A 45 -7.72 -8.10 -13.07
N ALA A 46 -7.29 -9.08 -12.27
CA ALA A 46 -8.14 -9.71 -11.26
C ALA A 46 -8.58 -8.72 -10.15
N LEU A 47 -7.72 -7.76 -9.80
CA LEU A 47 -8.11 -6.68 -8.89
C LEU A 47 -9.15 -5.77 -9.52
N LEU A 48 -8.97 -5.36 -10.79
CA LEU A 48 -9.94 -4.53 -11.51
C LEU A 48 -11.29 -5.25 -11.65
N ASP A 49 -11.28 -6.55 -11.98
CA ASP A 49 -12.47 -7.39 -11.98
C ASP A 49 -13.20 -7.33 -10.63
N SER A 50 -12.47 -7.50 -9.54
CA SER A 50 -13.04 -7.44 -8.17
C SER A 50 -13.64 -6.08 -7.85
N LEU A 51 -13.01 -4.98 -8.27
CA LEU A 51 -13.51 -3.62 -8.07
C LEU A 51 -14.82 -3.37 -8.86
N PHE A 52 -14.87 -3.75 -10.13
CA PHE A 52 -16.06 -3.57 -10.95
C PHE A 52 -17.23 -4.43 -10.48
N ARG A 53 -16.94 -5.65 -9.97
CA ARG A 53 -17.95 -6.53 -9.35
C ARG A 53 -18.33 -6.13 -7.93
N ARG A 54 -17.67 -5.12 -7.36
CA ARG A 54 -17.82 -4.73 -5.94
C ARG A 54 -17.57 -5.90 -4.98
N TYR A 55 -16.68 -6.80 -5.34
CA TYR A 55 -16.21 -7.85 -4.45
C TYR A 55 -15.34 -7.28 -3.33
N TYR A 56 -15.19 -8.06 -2.27
CA TYR A 56 -14.33 -7.66 -1.17
C TYR A 56 -12.88 -7.47 -1.64
N VAL A 57 -12.35 -6.27 -1.41
CA VAL A 57 -10.93 -5.95 -1.57
C VAL A 57 -10.40 -5.55 -0.19
N PRO A 58 -9.28 -6.13 0.26
CA PRO A 58 -8.70 -5.77 1.56
C PRO A 58 -8.45 -4.27 1.65
N ARG A 59 -8.60 -3.72 2.87
CA ARG A 59 -8.38 -2.29 3.13
C ARG A 59 -6.95 -1.90 2.82
N ILE A 60 -6.74 -0.70 2.30
CA ILE A 60 -5.42 -0.11 2.23
C ILE A 60 -5.07 0.52 3.59
N VAL A 61 -3.80 0.51 3.96
CA VAL A 61 -3.33 1.10 5.22
C VAL A 61 -2.38 2.24 4.90
N ILE A 62 -2.76 3.43 5.36
CA ILE A 62 -2.05 4.68 5.09
C ILE A 62 -1.67 5.34 6.42
N ARG A 63 -0.47 5.87 6.50
CA ARG A 63 -0.01 6.74 7.57
C ARG A 63 0.06 8.16 7.06
N GLU A 64 -0.50 9.11 7.79
CA GLU A 64 -0.23 10.53 7.55
C GLU A 64 1.19 10.87 7.98
N VAL A 65 1.95 11.56 7.12
CA VAL A 65 3.33 11.96 7.36
C VAL A 65 3.49 13.44 7.07
N ARG A 66 4.03 14.18 8.03
CA ARG A 66 4.31 15.60 7.85
C ARG A 66 5.52 15.80 6.94
N ARG A 67 5.33 16.44 5.79
CA ARG A 67 6.43 16.84 4.89
C ARG A 67 7.09 18.13 5.34
N ASP A 68 6.28 19.13 5.68
CA ASP A 68 6.70 20.44 6.18
C ASP A 68 5.63 21.00 7.15
N ALA A 69 5.73 22.28 7.49
CA ALA A 69 4.79 22.91 8.42
C ALA A 69 3.33 22.96 7.92
N THR A 70 3.12 22.87 6.60
CA THR A 70 1.81 23.06 5.94
C THR A 70 1.34 21.85 5.14
N LYS A 71 2.26 20.91 4.79
CA LYS A 71 1.98 19.78 3.90
C LYS A 71 2.09 18.46 4.60
N THR A 72 1.07 17.65 4.43
CA THR A 72 1.04 16.24 4.85
C THR A 72 1.11 15.34 3.62
N ALA A 73 1.83 14.23 3.71
CA ALA A 73 1.83 13.18 2.73
C ALA A 73 1.14 11.94 3.28
N ARG A 74 0.70 11.07 2.40
CA ARG A 74 0.04 9.79 2.68
C ARG A 74 1.00 8.65 2.39
N GLU A 75 1.69 8.16 3.41
CA GLU A 75 2.61 7.02 3.30
C GLU A 75 1.82 5.71 3.29
N VAL A 76 1.93 4.96 2.20
CA VAL A 76 1.20 3.69 2.04
C VAL A 76 1.96 2.58 2.76
N ILE A 77 1.42 2.13 3.88
CA ILE A 77 1.98 1.02 4.67
C ILE A 77 1.61 -0.32 4.04
N ASP A 78 0.34 -0.50 3.64
CA ASP A 78 -0.11 -1.66 2.88
C ASP A 78 -1.05 -1.25 1.75
N GLY A 79 -1.10 -2.05 0.68
CA GLY A 79 -1.94 -1.82 -0.49
C GLY A 79 -1.26 -1.07 -1.63
N GLN A 80 0.06 -0.88 -1.62
CA GLN A 80 0.78 -0.16 -2.68
C GLN A 80 0.49 -0.72 -4.09
N GLN A 81 0.41 -2.05 -4.24
CA GLN A 81 0.13 -2.67 -5.54
C GLN A 81 -1.32 -2.41 -5.98
N ARG A 82 -2.25 -2.33 -5.03
CA ARG A 82 -3.66 -2.02 -5.30
C ARG A 82 -3.83 -0.60 -5.83
N ILE A 83 -3.24 0.39 -5.15
CA ILE A 83 -3.33 1.79 -5.60
C ILE A 83 -2.51 2.05 -6.86
N SER A 84 -1.34 1.42 -7.01
CA SER A 84 -0.57 1.50 -8.27
C SER A 84 -1.35 0.91 -9.45
N THR A 85 -2.08 -0.19 -9.24
CA THR A 85 -2.93 -0.79 -10.29
C THR A 85 -4.09 0.13 -10.66
N ALA A 86 -4.73 0.78 -9.69
CA ALA A 86 -5.78 1.77 -9.96
C ALA A 86 -5.24 2.94 -10.78
N LYS A 87 -4.09 3.49 -10.39
CA LYS A 87 -3.44 4.56 -11.14
C LYS A 87 -3.07 4.11 -12.55
N GLU A 88 -2.43 2.95 -12.71
CA GLU A 88 -2.05 2.43 -14.02
C GLU A 88 -3.27 2.20 -14.94
N PHE A 89 -4.42 1.80 -14.38
CA PHE A 89 -5.66 1.70 -15.13
C PHE A 89 -6.16 3.08 -15.60
N LEU A 90 -6.14 4.09 -14.72
CA LEU A 90 -6.54 5.45 -15.05
C LEU A 90 -5.57 6.14 -16.02
N ASP A 91 -4.29 5.71 -16.05
CA ASP A 91 -3.27 6.15 -17.00
C ASP A 91 -3.26 5.35 -18.32
N ASP A 92 -4.24 4.49 -18.58
CA ASP A 92 -4.33 3.62 -19.76
C ASP A 92 -3.19 2.59 -19.92
N LEU A 93 -2.53 2.24 -18.83
CA LEU A 93 -1.42 1.26 -18.84
C LEU A 93 -1.88 -0.18 -18.61
N VAL A 94 -3.08 -0.35 -18.06
CA VAL A 94 -3.68 -1.66 -17.79
C VAL A 94 -5.11 -1.67 -18.30
N ALA A 95 -5.39 -2.59 -19.25
CA ALA A 95 -6.74 -2.79 -19.77
C ALA A 95 -7.58 -3.65 -18.81
N LEU A 96 -8.88 -3.47 -18.84
CA LEU A 96 -9.85 -4.30 -18.14
C LEU A 96 -9.80 -5.76 -18.64
N PRO A 97 -10.09 -6.74 -17.77
CA PRO A 97 -10.11 -8.14 -18.17
C PRO A 97 -11.37 -8.50 -18.96
N ASP A 98 -11.27 -9.53 -19.81
CA ASP A 98 -12.37 -10.04 -20.62
C ASP A 98 -13.50 -10.66 -19.77
N THR A 99 -13.19 -11.03 -18.53
CA THR A 99 -14.16 -11.58 -17.56
C THR A 99 -15.32 -10.63 -17.25
N LEU A 100 -15.16 -9.33 -17.51
CA LEU A 100 -16.21 -8.34 -17.27
C LEU A 100 -17.30 -8.26 -18.36
N ALA A 101 -17.23 -9.12 -19.38
CA ALA A 101 -18.22 -9.16 -20.48
C ALA A 101 -19.66 -9.45 -20.00
N ASP A 102 -19.80 -10.12 -18.87
CA ASP A 102 -21.08 -10.42 -18.23
C ASP A 102 -21.70 -9.23 -17.50
N ILE A 103 -20.92 -8.19 -17.22
CA ILE A 103 -21.39 -6.95 -16.59
C ILE A 103 -21.81 -5.95 -17.66
N ASP A 104 -20.93 -5.68 -18.62
CA ASP A 104 -21.20 -4.75 -19.72
C ASP A 104 -20.29 -5.08 -20.91
N PRO A 105 -20.83 -5.20 -22.13
CA PRO A 105 -20.07 -5.56 -23.33
C PRO A 105 -18.99 -4.52 -23.71
N ALA A 106 -19.03 -3.30 -23.17
CA ALA A 106 -18.03 -2.27 -23.41
C ALA A 106 -16.79 -2.37 -22.49
N LEU A 107 -16.82 -3.27 -21.49
CA LEU A 107 -15.71 -3.39 -20.52
C LEU A 107 -14.55 -4.28 -21.01
N PRO A 108 -14.75 -5.42 -21.69
CA PRO A 108 -13.67 -6.32 -22.07
C PRO A 108 -12.55 -5.63 -22.84
N GLY A 109 -11.32 -5.73 -22.34
CA GLY A 109 -10.13 -5.14 -22.97
C GLY A 109 -10.09 -3.61 -23.00
N ALA A 110 -11.08 -2.92 -22.44
CA ALA A 110 -11.14 -1.46 -22.48
C ALA A 110 -10.03 -0.83 -21.62
N LEU A 111 -9.50 0.28 -22.12
CA LEU A 111 -8.71 1.24 -21.35
C LEU A 111 -9.65 2.28 -20.73
N TYR A 112 -9.22 2.95 -19.67
CA TYR A 112 -10.05 3.96 -19.00
C TYR A 112 -10.54 5.05 -19.97
N SER A 113 -9.63 5.57 -20.81
CA SER A 113 -9.96 6.63 -21.79
C SER A 113 -10.96 6.18 -22.86
N THR A 114 -11.01 4.88 -23.19
CA THR A 114 -11.90 4.32 -24.20
C THR A 114 -13.30 3.96 -23.69
N LEU A 115 -13.48 4.00 -22.35
CA LEU A 115 -14.78 3.71 -21.75
C LEU A 115 -15.84 4.75 -22.16
N PRO A 116 -17.10 4.33 -22.37
CA PRO A 116 -18.22 5.25 -22.49
C PRO A 116 -18.31 6.22 -21.32
N ALA A 117 -18.82 7.44 -21.56
CA ALA A 117 -18.85 8.51 -20.56
C ALA A 117 -19.57 8.12 -19.25
N GLU A 118 -20.57 7.26 -19.34
CA GLU A 118 -21.31 6.73 -18.19
C GLU A 118 -20.43 5.81 -17.33
N LEU A 119 -19.73 4.88 -17.96
CA LEU A 119 -18.81 3.97 -17.26
C LEU A 119 -17.60 4.71 -16.67
N ARG A 120 -17.09 5.74 -17.35
CA ARG A 120 -16.04 6.61 -16.75
C ARG A 120 -16.57 7.31 -15.50
N ARG A 121 -17.78 7.87 -15.53
CA ARG A 121 -18.39 8.49 -14.34
C ARG A 121 -18.57 7.49 -13.20
N PHE A 122 -18.94 6.26 -13.51
CA PHE A 122 -19.00 5.17 -12.52
C PHE A 122 -17.62 4.91 -11.91
N VAL A 123 -16.58 4.77 -12.74
CA VAL A 123 -15.19 4.60 -12.25
C VAL A 123 -14.77 5.73 -11.32
N ASP A 124 -15.00 6.98 -11.73
CA ASP A 124 -14.54 8.16 -10.99
C ASP A 124 -15.25 8.35 -9.63
N ARG A 125 -16.52 7.98 -9.55
CA ARG A 125 -17.34 8.28 -8.38
C ARG A 125 -17.58 7.10 -7.45
N GLU A 126 -17.71 5.90 -8.04
CA GLU A 126 -18.21 4.73 -7.32
C GLU A 126 -17.12 3.73 -6.96
N LEU A 127 -16.02 3.65 -7.75
CA LEU A 127 -14.94 2.75 -7.41
C LEU A 127 -14.05 3.38 -6.33
N LYS A 128 -13.98 2.71 -5.17
CA LYS A 128 -13.30 3.19 -3.97
C LYS A 128 -12.57 2.06 -3.28
N TYR A 129 -11.49 2.39 -2.60
CA TYR A 129 -10.88 1.52 -1.60
C TYR A 129 -11.30 1.92 -0.20
N ASN A 130 -11.63 0.95 0.62
CA ASN A 130 -11.67 1.16 2.06
C ASN A 130 -10.24 1.38 2.57
N ALA A 131 -10.05 2.35 3.44
CA ALA A 131 -8.75 2.72 3.99
C ALA A 131 -8.78 2.78 5.51
N ASP A 132 -7.66 2.40 6.13
CA ASP A 132 -7.35 2.67 7.53
C ASP A 132 -6.24 3.72 7.57
N ILE A 133 -6.60 4.92 8.04
CA ILE A 133 -5.69 6.07 8.13
C ILE A 133 -5.10 6.12 9.54
N ILE A 134 -3.78 5.96 9.64
CA ILE A 134 -3.04 5.99 10.90
C ILE A 134 -2.58 7.41 11.19
N LYS A 135 -3.01 7.95 12.33
CA LYS A 135 -2.68 9.28 12.86
C LYS A 135 -1.94 9.19 14.18
N GLY A 136 -1.28 10.27 14.58
CA GLY A 136 -0.52 10.35 15.85
C GLY A 136 0.94 9.92 15.71
N ILE A 137 1.37 9.51 14.51
CA ILE A 137 2.76 9.12 14.22
C ILE A 137 3.30 9.81 12.94
N GLU A 138 2.96 11.10 12.76
CA GLU A 138 3.18 11.85 11.51
C GLU A 138 4.63 12.27 11.28
N ASP A 139 5.48 12.34 12.32
CA ASP A 139 6.85 12.84 12.19
C ASP A 139 7.78 11.78 11.56
N PRO A 140 8.28 12.02 10.32
CA PRO A 140 9.17 11.07 9.64
C PRO A 140 10.60 11.05 10.22
N LYS A 141 10.97 12.03 11.07
CA LYS A 141 12.27 12.07 11.73
C LYS A 141 12.24 11.43 13.10
N ASN A 142 11.07 11.22 13.67
CA ASN A 142 10.91 10.59 14.98
C ASN A 142 11.11 9.08 14.88
N ARG A 143 12.16 8.55 15.51
CA ARG A 143 12.47 7.10 15.52
C ARG A 143 11.36 6.22 16.07
N ALA A 144 10.63 6.70 17.10
CA ALA A 144 9.53 5.94 17.66
C ALA A 144 8.37 5.83 16.67
N HIS A 145 8.04 6.90 15.93
CA HIS A 145 7.02 6.89 14.87
C HIS A 145 7.41 5.96 13.73
N GLN A 146 8.67 6.00 13.28
CA GLN A 146 9.17 5.10 12.24
C GLN A 146 9.11 3.63 12.67
N LYS A 147 9.50 3.34 13.92
CA LYS A 147 9.42 1.98 14.47
C LYS A 147 7.98 1.47 14.49
N ILE A 148 7.02 2.28 14.94
CA ILE A 148 5.61 1.89 14.97
C ILE A 148 5.10 1.61 13.54
N ALA A 149 5.42 2.46 12.56
CA ALA A 149 5.03 2.26 11.17
C ALA A 149 5.62 0.95 10.59
N ALA A 150 6.90 0.67 10.86
CA ALA A 150 7.55 -0.57 10.46
C ALA A 150 6.95 -1.81 11.16
N ASP A 151 6.62 -1.70 12.45
CA ASP A 151 5.97 -2.78 13.20
C ASP A 151 4.56 -3.08 12.67
N ILE A 152 3.80 -2.06 12.27
CA ILE A 152 2.47 -2.22 11.65
C ILE A 152 2.63 -2.92 10.29
N PHE A 153 3.51 -2.41 9.43
CA PHE A 153 3.81 -3.04 8.14
C PHE A 153 4.17 -4.52 8.30
N TRP A 154 5.09 -4.81 9.22
CA TRP A 154 5.54 -6.17 9.50
C TRP A 154 4.39 -7.09 9.92
N ARG A 155 3.50 -6.63 10.82
CA ARG A 155 2.34 -7.40 11.28
C ARG A 155 1.33 -7.66 10.17
N LEU A 156 1.10 -6.69 9.29
CA LEU A 156 0.21 -6.85 8.13
C LEU A 156 0.77 -7.91 7.17
N GLN A 157 2.08 -7.91 6.97
CA GLN A 157 2.74 -8.89 6.11
C GLN A 157 2.78 -10.32 6.69
N GLN A 158 2.67 -10.48 8.01
CA GLN A 158 2.59 -11.81 8.63
C GLN A 158 1.31 -12.58 8.26
N GLY A 159 0.26 -11.90 7.82
CA GLY A 159 -0.96 -12.51 7.27
C GLY A 159 -0.80 -13.07 5.86
N GLU A 160 0.25 -12.67 5.14
CA GLU A 160 0.65 -13.25 3.86
C GLU A 160 1.92 -14.10 4.09
N THR A 161 2.00 -15.28 3.46
CA THR A 161 3.19 -16.13 3.54
C THR A 161 4.35 -15.41 2.85
N LEU A 162 5.14 -14.68 3.64
CA LEU A 162 6.36 -14.03 3.15
C LEU A 162 7.41 -15.09 2.83
N THR A 163 8.01 -14.99 1.68
CA THR A 163 9.22 -15.78 1.39
C THR A 163 10.33 -15.32 2.34
N TYR A 164 11.25 -16.24 2.68
CA TYR A 164 12.43 -15.96 3.51
C TYR A 164 13.22 -14.72 3.04
N MET A 165 13.30 -14.51 1.73
CA MET A 165 13.97 -13.35 1.11
C MET A 165 13.25 -12.03 1.39
N GLU A 166 11.91 -12.03 1.46
CA GLU A 166 11.13 -10.83 1.77
C GLU A 166 11.31 -10.42 3.23
N ILE A 167 11.39 -11.40 4.12
CA ILE A 167 11.71 -11.20 5.53
C ILE A 167 13.13 -10.61 5.68
N ALA A 168 14.12 -11.19 5.01
CA ALA A 168 15.51 -10.75 5.08
C ALA A 168 15.66 -9.31 4.54
N HIS A 169 15.04 -8.97 3.41
CA HIS A 169 15.11 -7.62 2.84
C HIS A 169 14.46 -6.54 3.73
N SER A 170 13.32 -6.82 4.33
CA SER A 170 12.67 -5.90 5.27
C SER A 170 13.55 -5.63 6.50
N ARG A 171 14.19 -6.67 7.04
CA ARG A 171 15.12 -6.56 8.17
C ARG A 171 16.41 -5.83 7.78
N LEU A 172 16.99 -6.12 6.61
CA LEU A 172 18.22 -5.44 6.13
C LEU A 172 17.96 -3.95 5.90
N ALA A 173 16.85 -3.56 5.29
CA ALA A 173 16.51 -2.15 5.09
C ALA A 173 16.40 -1.38 6.42
N SER A 174 15.84 -2.03 7.45
CA SER A 174 15.78 -1.48 8.81
C SER A 174 17.18 -1.35 9.45
N LEU A 175 18.05 -2.35 9.26
CA LEU A 175 19.43 -2.37 9.79
C LEU A 175 20.32 -1.35 9.09
N THR A 176 20.24 -1.23 7.75
CA THR A 176 21.05 -0.29 6.97
C THR A 176 20.74 1.16 7.36
N ARG A 177 19.48 1.48 7.62
CA ARG A 177 19.09 2.80 8.11
C ARG A 177 19.64 3.09 9.49
N ASN A 178 19.57 2.12 10.42
CA ASN A 178 20.14 2.26 11.76
C ASN A 178 21.64 2.48 11.72
N PHE A 179 22.34 1.84 10.76
CA PHE A 179 23.80 1.99 10.59
C PHE A 179 24.18 3.36 10.03
N VAL A 180 23.41 3.88 9.05
CA VAL A 180 23.64 5.21 8.46
C VAL A 180 23.36 6.33 9.46
N GLU A 181 22.31 6.18 10.30
CA GLU A 181 21.92 7.17 11.29
C GLU A 181 22.70 7.08 12.61
N ASN A 182 23.33 5.95 12.88
CA ASN A 182 24.14 5.71 14.09
C ASN A 182 25.34 4.81 13.77
N PRO A 183 26.50 5.38 13.40
CA PRO A 183 27.71 4.63 13.04
C PRO A 183 28.25 3.71 14.14
N THR A 184 27.83 3.91 15.39
CA THR A 184 28.20 3.06 16.54
C THR A 184 27.23 1.92 16.80
N TYR A 185 26.18 1.78 15.97
CA TYR A 185 25.21 0.71 16.11
C TYR A 185 25.82 -0.64 15.71
N SER A 186 25.93 -1.54 16.68
CA SER A 186 26.26 -2.94 16.44
C SER A 186 24.94 -3.72 16.35
N PRO A 187 24.63 -4.35 15.19
CA PRO A 187 23.44 -5.16 15.08
C PRO A 187 23.54 -6.36 16.04
N PRO A 188 22.39 -6.82 16.61
CA PRO A 188 22.39 -8.04 17.41
C PRO A 188 22.90 -9.20 16.56
N ARG A 189 23.78 -10.04 17.15
CA ARG A 189 24.24 -11.27 16.49
C ARG A 189 23.05 -12.11 16.14
N LEU A 190 22.92 -12.45 14.87
CA LEU A 190 21.96 -13.45 14.39
C LEU A 190 22.60 -14.81 14.62
N ASP A 191 22.29 -15.46 15.74
CA ASP A 191 22.64 -16.86 15.96
C ASP A 191 21.76 -17.73 15.05
N TYR A 192 22.26 -17.99 13.85
CA TYR A 192 21.70 -19.04 12.99
C TYR A 192 22.33 -20.39 13.43
N THR A 193 21.64 -21.13 14.25
CA THR A 193 21.85 -22.58 14.31
C THR A 193 21.20 -23.16 13.06
N PHE A 194 22.03 -23.56 12.10
CA PHE A 194 21.61 -24.48 11.04
C PHE A 194 21.42 -25.84 11.69
N ASP A 195 20.20 -26.19 12.06
CA ASP A 195 19.85 -27.59 12.28
C ASP A 195 19.63 -28.22 10.91
N SER A 196 20.57 -29.09 10.58
CA SER A 196 20.59 -29.96 9.42
C SER A 196 19.40 -30.92 9.48
N ILE A 197 18.50 -30.88 8.49
CA ILE A 197 17.75 -32.04 7.99
C ILE A 197 17.67 -31.95 6.47
#